data_5a0dce1787990fa785c1a1f7f9963e3b
#
_entry.id   5a0dce1787990fa785c1a1f7f9963e3b
#
_cell.length_a   1.000
_cell.length_b   1.000
_cell.length_c   1.000
_cell.angle_alpha   90.00
_cell.angle_beta   90.00
_cell.angle_gamma   90.00
#
_symmetry.space_group_name_H-M   'P 1'
#
loop_
_entity.id
_entity.type
_entity.pdbx_description
1 polymer ?
#
loop_
_entity_poly.entity_id
_entity_poly.type
_entity_poly.pdbx_seq_one_letter_code
_entity_poly.pdbx_strand_id
1 'polypeptide(L)'
;MGKGAVVVCAAAAAAVGVAVVVSRRRRRVREAENERKRKAAAVIEEVEQRFATPTALLRGIADAMVVEMERGLRADPHAPVKMLISYVDNLPTGDEHGLFYALDLGGTNFRVIRVQLGGREKRVVKQEYQEVCIPPHLMVGTSTELFDFIAAELESFVRTEGEGFHQPEGRQRELGFTFSFPVHQLSISSGTLIKWTKGFSINGTVGEDVVAELSRSMERQGLDMKVTALVNDTVGTLAGGRYVDNDVVAAVILGTGTNAAYVEHANAIPKWNGLLPKSGDMVINMEWGNFRSEKLPRSEFDNALDFESLNPTEQLYEKMISGMYLGEIVRRILLKLAHDASLFGDVVPTKLEQPFVLRTPDMSAMHHDTSHDLKHLGAKLKDILGVPDTSLEARYITLHVCDLVAERGARLAAAGVYGILKKLGKDRVPSNGFQSHRTVVAMDGGLYEHYKKFSSCLETTLADLLGEEAASSVVVKLANDGSGIGAALLAASHSQYAEAE
;
A
#
# COMPACT_ATOMS: atom_id res chain seq x y z
N MET A 1 61.54 -48.41 42.16
CA MET A 1 61.20 -47.04 41.60
C MET A 1 60.81 -47.09 40.11
N GLY A 2 59.90 -47.92 39.70
CA GLY A 2 59.59 -48.01 38.26
C GLY A 2 58.13 -47.81 37.85
N LYS A 3 57.19 -48.07 38.76
CA LYS A 3 55.75 -48.05 38.40
C LYS A 3 55.10 -46.66 38.46
N GLY A 4 55.57 -45.75 39.33
CA GLY A 4 55.03 -44.40 39.43
C GLY A 4 55.41 -43.47 38.27
N ALA A 5 56.61 -43.59 37.72
CA ALA A 5 57.08 -42.79 36.59
C ALA A 5 56.35 -43.12 35.29
N VAL A 6 56.03 -44.41 35.04
CA VAL A 6 55.24 -44.82 33.84
C VAL A 6 53.81 -44.32 33.88
N VAL A 7 53.15 -44.31 35.06
CA VAL A 7 51.77 -43.78 35.21
C VAL A 7 51.74 -42.27 35.01
N VAL A 8 52.74 -41.53 35.50
CA VAL A 8 52.83 -40.06 35.29
C VAL A 8 53.09 -39.71 33.84
N CYS A 9 53.96 -40.45 33.12
CA CYS A 9 54.19 -40.24 31.70
C CYS A 9 52.97 -40.60 30.84
N ALA A 10 52.23 -41.66 31.18
CA ALA A 10 51.00 -42.01 30.46
C ALA A 10 49.88 -40.98 30.69
N ALA A 11 49.73 -40.46 31.93
CA ALA A 11 48.76 -39.38 32.22
C ALA A 11 49.15 -38.07 31.53
N ALA A 12 50.42 -37.69 31.46
CA ALA A 12 50.90 -36.52 30.75
C ALA A 12 50.70 -36.64 29.24
N ALA A 13 50.95 -37.80 28.63
CA ALA A 13 50.71 -38.07 27.21
C ALA A 13 49.23 -38.04 26.86
N ALA A 14 48.37 -38.58 27.72
CA ALA A 14 46.92 -38.50 27.57
C ALA A 14 46.40 -37.02 27.66
N ALA A 15 46.92 -36.24 28.63
CA ALA A 15 46.57 -34.83 28.78
C ALA A 15 47.00 -33.99 27.56
N VAL A 16 48.20 -34.22 26.99
CA VAL A 16 48.65 -33.59 25.77
C VAL A 16 47.80 -34.01 24.57
N GLY A 17 47.45 -35.30 24.48
CA GLY A 17 46.55 -35.80 23.42
C GLY A 17 45.19 -35.13 23.44
N VAL A 18 44.58 -35.03 24.66
CA VAL A 18 43.30 -34.33 24.86
C VAL A 18 43.42 -32.84 24.52
N ALA A 19 44.48 -32.15 24.93
CA ALA A 19 44.72 -30.75 24.63
C ALA A 19 44.86 -30.50 23.10
N VAL A 20 45.56 -31.37 22.37
CA VAL A 20 45.68 -31.31 20.92
C VAL A 20 44.35 -31.54 20.21
N VAL A 21 43.56 -32.53 20.68
CA VAL A 21 42.21 -32.77 20.11
C VAL A 21 41.27 -31.59 20.35
N VAL A 22 41.25 -31.02 21.57
CA VAL A 22 40.47 -29.84 21.92
C VAL A 22 40.90 -28.61 21.11
N SER A 23 42.20 -28.38 20.95
CA SER A 23 42.70 -27.25 20.14
C SER A 23 42.35 -27.39 18.67
N ARG A 24 42.47 -28.61 18.10
CA ARG A 24 42.06 -28.89 16.70
C ARG A 24 40.53 -28.69 16.51
N ARG A 25 39.73 -29.13 17.49
CA ARG A 25 38.29 -28.96 17.45
C ARG A 25 37.92 -27.47 17.53
N ARG A 26 38.53 -26.69 18.43
CA ARG A 26 38.33 -25.23 18.54
C ARG A 26 38.73 -24.52 17.23
N ARG A 27 39.85 -24.90 16.62
CA ARG A 27 40.31 -24.34 15.36
C ARG A 27 39.28 -24.60 14.23
N ARG A 28 38.82 -25.86 14.08
CA ARG A 28 37.78 -26.23 13.08
C ARG A 28 36.47 -25.46 13.29
N VAL A 29 36.03 -25.32 14.54
CA VAL A 29 34.80 -24.53 14.85
C VAL A 29 34.98 -23.08 14.45
N ARG A 30 36.15 -22.48 14.74
CA ARG A 30 36.43 -21.07 14.37
C ARG A 30 36.58 -20.89 12.85
N GLU A 31 37.18 -21.86 12.17
CA GLU A 31 37.26 -21.85 10.69
C GLU A 31 35.86 -21.96 10.04
N ALA A 32 34.98 -22.82 10.56
CA ALA A 32 33.60 -22.95 10.10
C ALA A 32 32.79 -21.69 10.36
N GLU A 33 32.93 -21.05 11.55
CA GLU A 33 32.28 -19.80 11.88
C GLU A 33 32.74 -18.66 10.95
N ASN A 34 34.03 -18.53 10.71
CA ASN A 34 34.57 -17.52 9.77
C ASN A 34 34.05 -17.73 8.32
N GLU A 35 33.92 -18.99 7.90
CA GLU A 35 33.34 -19.29 6.59
C GLU A 35 31.87 -18.92 6.48
N ARG A 36 31.07 -19.16 7.54
CA ARG A 36 29.68 -18.72 7.61
C ARG A 36 29.56 -17.20 7.51
N LYS A 37 30.38 -16.47 8.28
CA LYS A 37 30.42 -14.99 8.22
C LYS A 37 30.77 -14.47 6.85
N ARG A 38 31.74 -15.08 6.20
CA ARG A 38 32.14 -14.72 4.83
C ARG A 38 31.00 -14.93 3.83
N LYS A 39 30.30 -16.07 3.95
CA LYS A 39 29.15 -16.36 3.09
C LYS A 39 27.97 -15.41 3.35
N ALA A 40 27.67 -15.13 4.61
CA ALA A 40 26.64 -14.16 4.96
C ALA A 40 26.96 -12.77 4.40
N ALA A 41 28.21 -12.31 4.57
CA ALA A 41 28.66 -11.03 4.03
C ALA A 41 28.52 -10.97 2.49
N ALA A 42 28.88 -12.06 1.79
CA ALA A 42 28.74 -12.12 0.32
C ALA A 42 27.27 -12.01 -0.14
N VAL A 43 26.36 -12.71 0.54
CA VAL A 43 24.92 -12.60 0.23
C VAL A 43 24.40 -11.18 0.51
N ILE A 44 24.81 -10.58 1.63
CA ILE A 44 24.39 -9.21 1.97
C ILE A 44 24.93 -8.22 0.94
N GLU A 45 26.21 -8.31 0.57
CA GLU A 45 26.80 -7.44 -0.45
C GLU A 45 26.08 -7.55 -1.80
N GLU A 46 25.71 -8.77 -2.22
CA GLU A 46 24.89 -8.97 -3.41
C GLU A 46 23.52 -8.27 -3.29
N VAL A 47 22.83 -8.41 -2.14
CA VAL A 47 21.54 -7.75 -1.89
C VAL A 47 21.70 -6.23 -1.89
N GLU A 48 22.72 -5.67 -1.23
CA GLU A 48 23.02 -4.23 -1.22
C GLU A 48 23.19 -3.70 -2.64
N GLN A 49 23.98 -4.37 -3.46
CA GLN A 49 24.20 -3.98 -4.86
C GLN A 49 22.92 -4.01 -5.69
N ARG A 50 22.10 -5.08 -5.55
CA ARG A 50 20.85 -5.25 -6.29
C ARG A 50 19.75 -4.30 -5.83
N PHE A 51 19.74 -3.93 -4.55
CA PHE A 51 18.72 -3.05 -3.94
C PHE A 51 19.13 -1.58 -3.99
N ALA A 52 20.34 -1.28 -4.43
CA ALA A 52 20.79 0.10 -4.57
C ALA A 52 19.88 0.90 -5.50
N THR A 53 19.43 2.02 -5.00
CA THR A 53 18.51 2.94 -5.70
C THR A 53 19.09 4.36 -5.76
N PRO A 54 20.24 4.58 -6.45
CA PRO A 54 20.83 5.90 -6.54
C PRO A 54 19.87 6.92 -7.17
N THR A 55 19.99 8.19 -6.81
CA THR A 55 19.09 9.28 -7.26
C THR A 55 18.92 9.34 -8.78
N ALA A 56 20.01 9.07 -9.53
CA ALA A 56 19.94 9.02 -11.00
C ALA A 56 19.02 7.91 -11.53
N LEU A 57 19.03 6.73 -10.88
CA LEU A 57 18.13 5.63 -11.22
C LEU A 57 16.68 6.00 -10.89
N LEU A 58 16.43 6.58 -9.71
CA LEU A 58 15.09 6.99 -9.28
C LEU A 58 14.49 8.04 -10.23
N ARG A 59 15.29 9.03 -10.67
CA ARG A 59 14.86 9.99 -11.70
C ARG A 59 14.52 9.30 -13.01
N GLY A 60 15.33 8.33 -13.44
CA GLY A 60 15.05 7.53 -14.62
C GLY A 60 13.78 6.67 -14.51
N ILE A 61 13.45 6.16 -13.32
CA ILE A 61 12.20 5.43 -13.04
C ILE A 61 11.01 6.39 -13.12
N ALA A 62 11.13 7.58 -12.53
CA ALA A 62 10.09 8.61 -12.60
C ALA A 62 9.83 9.06 -14.04
N ASP A 63 10.88 9.23 -14.86
CA ASP A 63 10.74 9.55 -16.29
C ASP A 63 10.00 8.44 -17.04
N ALA A 64 10.33 7.19 -16.76
CA ALA A 64 9.62 6.05 -17.34
C ALA A 64 8.15 6.00 -16.88
N MET A 65 7.88 6.33 -15.61
CA MET A 65 6.49 6.42 -15.10
C MET A 65 5.69 7.48 -15.88
N VAL A 66 6.24 8.67 -16.09
CA VAL A 66 5.57 9.74 -16.87
C VAL A 66 5.25 9.27 -18.30
N VAL A 67 6.18 8.56 -18.95
CA VAL A 67 5.93 8.01 -20.30
C VAL A 67 4.76 7.03 -20.27
N GLU A 68 4.71 6.13 -19.29
CA GLU A 68 3.61 5.16 -19.20
C GLU A 68 2.27 5.82 -18.81
N MET A 69 2.29 6.88 -17.98
CA MET A 69 1.11 7.70 -17.70
C MET A 69 0.55 8.30 -18.98
N GLU A 70 1.40 8.90 -19.82
CA GLU A 70 0.96 9.48 -21.10
C GLU A 70 0.41 8.43 -22.08
N ARG A 71 1.02 7.24 -22.12
CA ARG A 71 0.50 6.11 -22.90
C ARG A 71 -0.88 5.69 -22.44
N GLY A 72 -1.06 5.56 -21.11
CA GLY A 72 -2.36 5.22 -20.52
C GLY A 72 -3.43 6.28 -20.78
N LEU A 73 -3.08 7.56 -20.75
CA LEU A 73 -4.00 8.66 -21.09
C LEU A 73 -4.43 8.65 -22.56
N ARG A 74 -3.63 8.06 -23.47
CA ARG A 74 -3.96 7.87 -24.90
C ARG A 74 -4.73 6.57 -25.17
N ALA A 75 -5.12 5.83 -24.13
CA ALA A 75 -5.77 4.52 -24.24
C ALA A 75 -4.92 3.47 -24.97
N ASP A 76 -3.59 3.52 -24.87
CA ASP A 76 -2.74 2.46 -25.39
C ASP A 76 -3.05 1.14 -24.64
N PRO A 77 -3.53 0.10 -25.34
CA PRO A 77 -3.94 -1.15 -24.69
C PRO A 77 -2.76 -1.87 -24.00
N HIS A 78 -1.53 -1.56 -24.44
CA HIS A 78 -0.30 -2.14 -23.87
C HIS A 78 0.31 -1.30 -22.76
N ALA A 79 -0.26 -0.12 -22.44
CA ALA A 79 0.19 0.67 -21.31
C ALA A 79 -0.05 -0.10 -19.99
N PRO A 80 1.00 -0.32 -19.19
CA PRO A 80 0.84 -0.99 -17.89
C PRO A 80 0.07 -0.12 -16.90
N VAL A 81 0.28 1.19 -16.88
CA VAL A 81 -0.43 2.15 -16.05
C VAL A 81 -1.71 2.57 -16.79
N LYS A 82 -2.86 2.17 -16.26
CA LYS A 82 -4.13 2.26 -16.99
C LYS A 82 -4.71 3.67 -17.08
N MET A 83 -4.38 4.53 -16.14
CA MET A 83 -4.83 5.94 -16.12
C MET A 83 -6.34 6.06 -16.30
N LEU A 84 -7.10 5.36 -15.47
CA LEU A 84 -8.55 5.26 -15.59
C LEU A 84 -9.22 6.61 -15.31
N ILE A 85 -10.18 6.99 -16.17
CA ILE A 85 -11.02 8.17 -15.94
C ILE A 85 -12.00 7.83 -14.83
N SER A 86 -12.00 8.60 -13.75
CA SER A 86 -12.90 8.39 -12.60
C SER A 86 -14.26 9.05 -12.74
N TYR A 87 -14.42 9.93 -13.73
CA TYR A 87 -15.58 10.84 -13.87
C TYR A 87 -15.78 11.79 -12.69
N VAL A 88 -14.82 11.87 -11.78
CA VAL A 88 -14.79 12.90 -10.75
C VAL A 88 -14.21 14.16 -11.36
N ASP A 89 -15.07 15.06 -11.75
CA ASP A 89 -14.77 16.36 -12.37
C ASP A 89 -15.04 17.53 -11.43
N ASN A 90 -15.67 17.29 -10.30
CA ASN A 90 -15.93 18.25 -9.24
C ASN A 90 -15.46 17.70 -7.90
N LEU A 91 -14.40 18.27 -7.37
CA LEU A 91 -13.82 17.87 -6.08
C LEU A 91 -14.44 18.68 -4.94
N PRO A 92 -14.53 18.13 -3.72
CA PRO A 92 -15.03 18.83 -2.57
C PRO A 92 -14.29 20.14 -2.31
N THR A 93 -15.03 21.20 -1.98
CA THR A 93 -14.50 22.55 -1.72
C THR A 93 -14.42 22.88 -0.23
N GLY A 94 -15.13 22.10 0.59
CA GLY A 94 -15.35 22.38 2.00
C GLY A 94 -16.63 23.16 2.29
N ASP A 95 -17.40 23.53 1.27
CA ASP A 95 -18.68 24.24 1.41
C ASP A 95 -19.89 23.30 1.55
N GLU A 96 -19.67 21.99 1.35
CA GLU A 96 -20.72 20.99 1.34
C GLU A 96 -21.44 20.89 2.68
N HIS A 97 -22.77 20.85 2.63
CA HIS A 97 -23.66 20.74 3.78
C HIS A 97 -24.60 19.55 3.60
N GLY A 98 -25.04 18.97 4.71
CA GLY A 98 -26.07 17.93 4.72
C GLY A 98 -25.58 16.57 5.20
N LEU A 99 -26.48 15.60 5.15
CA LEU A 99 -26.22 14.22 5.53
C LEU A 99 -25.93 13.38 4.29
N PHE A 100 -24.75 12.75 4.28
CA PHE A 100 -24.32 11.87 3.21
C PHE A 100 -23.87 10.53 3.76
N TYR A 101 -23.99 9.50 2.94
CA TYR A 101 -23.56 8.15 3.24
C TYR A 101 -22.41 7.71 2.37
N ALA A 102 -21.60 6.80 2.88
CA ALA A 102 -20.63 6.06 2.10
C ALA A 102 -20.74 4.56 2.39
N LEU A 103 -20.54 3.77 1.36
CA LEU A 103 -20.34 2.33 1.42
C LEU A 103 -18.93 2.05 0.87
N ASP A 104 -18.08 1.40 1.67
CA ASP A 104 -16.71 1.05 1.25
C ASP A 104 -16.59 -0.48 1.22
N LEU A 105 -16.61 -1.04 0.00
CA LEU A 105 -16.47 -2.47 -0.26
C LEU A 105 -15.08 -2.76 -0.83
N GLY A 106 -14.14 -3.09 0.03
CA GLY A 106 -12.73 -3.25 -0.34
C GLY A 106 -12.14 -4.65 -0.17
N GLY A 107 -12.83 -5.55 0.52
CA GLY A 107 -12.31 -6.88 0.85
C GLY A 107 -13.32 -7.75 1.58
N THR A 108 -12.88 -8.59 2.51
CA THR A 108 -13.73 -9.49 3.31
C THR A 108 -14.67 -8.77 4.28
N ASN A 109 -14.46 -7.49 4.48
CA ASN A 109 -15.33 -6.60 5.23
C ASN A 109 -15.77 -5.45 4.33
N PHE A 110 -16.89 -4.84 4.66
CA PHE A 110 -17.25 -3.53 4.14
C PHE A 110 -17.60 -2.58 5.30
N ARG A 111 -17.49 -1.29 5.02
CA ARG A 111 -17.87 -0.24 5.97
C ARG A 111 -19.03 0.55 5.43
N VAL A 112 -20.00 0.84 6.32
CA VAL A 112 -21.04 1.83 6.06
C VAL A 112 -20.74 3.05 6.94
N ILE A 113 -20.77 4.22 6.35
CA ILE A 113 -20.41 5.47 7.00
C ILE A 113 -21.55 6.46 6.76
N ARG A 114 -21.88 7.27 7.77
CA ARG A 114 -22.71 8.47 7.62
C ARG A 114 -21.97 9.68 8.16
N VAL A 115 -22.07 10.77 7.42
CA VAL A 115 -21.35 12.00 7.71
C VAL A 115 -22.31 13.18 7.61
N GLN A 116 -22.41 13.96 8.68
CA GLN A 116 -23.09 15.26 8.67
C GLN A 116 -22.06 16.33 8.35
N LEU A 117 -22.19 16.95 7.20
CA LEU A 117 -21.34 18.06 6.75
C LEU A 117 -21.94 19.40 7.18
N GLY A 118 -21.09 20.33 7.59
CA GLY A 118 -21.48 21.66 8.10
C GLY A 118 -20.78 22.83 7.39
N GLY A 119 -20.28 22.62 6.17
CA GLY A 119 -19.59 23.63 5.37
C GLY A 119 -18.24 24.06 5.94
N ARG A 120 -17.72 25.18 5.46
CA ARG A 120 -16.36 25.67 5.76
C ARG A 120 -16.05 25.83 7.24
N GLU A 121 -17.03 26.27 8.02
CA GLU A 121 -16.82 26.57 9.44
C GLU A 121 -16.73 25.32 10.31
N LYS A 122 -17.57 24.32 10.05
CA LYS A 122 -17.71 23.13 10.88
C LYS A 122 -17.22 21.85 10.20
N ARG A 123 -16.97 21.89 8.90
CA ARG A 123 -16.57 20.75 8.08
C ARG A 123 -17.37 19.48 8.40
N VAL A 124 -16.81 18.52 9.10
CA VAL A 124 -17.51 17.33 9.60
C VAL A 124 -18.09 17.64 10.98
N VAL A 125 -19.41 17.76 11.07
CA VAL A 125 -20.14 18.01 12.33
C VAL A 125 -20.22 16.74 13.15
N LYS A 126 -20.56 15.63 12.49
CA LYS A 126 -20.68 14.31 13.10
C LYS A 126 -20.41 13.22 12.08
N GLN A 127 -19.80 12.15 12.54
CA GLN A 127 -19.52 10.97 11.72
C GLN A 127 -19.77 9.72 12.56
N GLU A 128 -20.37 8.71 11.93
CA GLU A 128 -20.51 7.36 12.50
C GLU A 128 -20.24 6.33 11.41
N TYR A 129 -19.71 5.18 11.80
CA TYR A 129 -19.49 4.07 10.88
C TYR A 129 -19.78 2.73 11.54
N GLN A 130 -20.07 1.75 10.72
CA GLN A 130 -20.19 0.34 11.08
C GLN A 130 -19.35 -0.49 10.12
N GLU A 131 -18.53 -1.39 10.65
CA GLU A 131 -17.82 -2.38 9.88
C GLU A 131 -18.56 -3.72 9.94
N VAL A 132 -18.74 -4.34 8.78
CA VAL A 132 -19.48 -5.60 8.63
C VAL A 132 -18.60 -6.62 7.93
N CYS A 133 -18.46 -7.81 8.55
CA CYS A 133 -17.75 -8.93 7.94
C CYS A 133 -18.67 -9.65 6.95
N ILE A 134 -18.20 -9.88 5.74
CA ILE A 134 -18.96 -10.63 4.72
C ILE A 134 -18.82 -12.13 5.02
N PRO A 135 -19.93 -12.85 5.22
CA PRO A 135 -19.90 -14.29 5.37
C PRO A 135 -19.22 -14.96 4.17
N PRO A 136 -18.29 -15.91 4.39
CA PRO A 136 -17.51 -16.52 3.29
C PRO A 136 -18.34 -17.11 2.16
N HIS A 137 -19.54 -17.64 2.44
CA HIS A 137 -20.42 -18.19 1.40
C HIS A 137 -20.98 -17.12 0.46
N LEU A 138 -21.10 -15.84 0.90
CA LEU A 138 -21.53 -14.73 0.06
C LEU A 138 -20.42 -14.24 -0.87
N MET A 139 -19.17 -14.53 -0.55
CA MET A 139 -18.04 -14.20 -1.43
C MET A 139 -17.94 -15.08 -2.66
N VAL A 140 -18.64 -16.22 -2.67
CA VAL A 140 -18.66 -17.19 -3.77
C VAL A 140 -20.09 -17.54 -4.23
N GLY A 141 -21.07 -16.78 -3.76
CA GLY A 141 -22.50 -16.94 -4.06
C GLY A 141 -22.93 -16.25 -5.36
N THR A 142 -24.11 -15.67 -5.33
CA THR A 142 -24.68 -14.89 -6.43
C THR A 142 -24.62 -13.40 -6.18
N SER A 143 -24.73 -12.59 -7.25
CA SER A 143 -24.84 -11.14 -7.18
C SER A 143 -25.95 -10.70 -6.22
N THR A 144 -27.13 -11.28 -6.38
CA THR A 144 -28.31 -10.94 -5.57
C THR A 144 -28.06 -11.21 -4.08
N GLU A 145 -27.50 -12.35 -3.72
CA GLU A 145 -27.21 -12.69 -2.31
C GLU A 145 -26.24 -11.70 -1.66
N LEU A 146 -25.17 -11.35 -2.37
CA LEU A 146 -24.21 -10.37 -1.84
C LEU A 146 -24.83 -8.99 -1.69
N PHE A 147 -25.42 -8.45 -2.76
CA PHE A 147 -25.94 -7.08 -2.73
C PHE A 147 -27.18 -6.93 -1.85
N ASP A 148 -28.03 -7.97 -1.71
CA ASP A 148 -29.12 -7.97 -0.74
C ASP A 148 -28.62 -7.96 0.70
N PHE A 149 -27.56 -8.70 1.01
CA PHE A 149 -26.91 -8.65 2.31
C PHE A 149 -26.36 -7.24 2.61
N ILE A 150 -25.64 -6.64 1.66
CA ILE A 150 -25.09 -5.28 1.80
C ILE A 150 -26.22 -4.25 2.00
N ALA A 151 -27.29 -4.35 1.20
CA ALA A 151 -28.42 -3.43 1.29
C ALA A 151 -29.19 -3.58 2.62
N ALA A 152 -29.32 -4.79 3.16
CA ALA A 152 -29.94 -5.02 4.46
C ALA A 152 -29.13 -4.44 5.61
N GLU A 153 -27.79 -4.57 5.60
CA GLU A 153 -26.92 -3.96 6.60
C GLU A 153 -26.94 -2.43 6.50
N LEU A 154 -26.95 -1.89 5.27
CA LEU A 154 -27.05 -0.45 5.03
C LEU A 154 -28.40 0.10 5.56
N GLU A 155 -29.51 -0.61 5.31
CA GLU A 155 -30.84 -0.24 5.81
C GLU A 155 -30.90 -0.29 7.34
N SER A 156 -30.32 -1.34 7.94
CA SER A 156 -30.19 -1.45 9.40
C SER A 156 -29.41 -0.28 9.99
N PHE A 157 -28.30 0.13 9.34
CA PHE A 157 -27.51 1.28 9.76
C PHE A 157 -28.28 2.60 9.63
N VAL A 158 -29.02 2.78 8.54
CA VAL A 158 -29.88 3.97 8.35
C VAL A 158 -30.94 4.11 9.45
N ARG A 159 -31.56 3.01 9.87
CA ARG A 159 -32.53 3.02 10.98
C ARG A 159 -31.94 3.47 12.32
N THR A 160 -30.65 3.41 12.49
CA THR A 160 -29.96 3.88 13.71
C THR A 160 -29.59 5.36 13.66
N GLU A 161 -30.12 6.15 12.69
CA GLU A 161 -29.93 7.59 12.68
C GLU A 161 -30.43 8.20 14.01
N GLY A 162 -29.48 8.84 14.73
CA GLY A 162 -29.75 9.46 16.02
C GLY A 162 -29.62 10.99 15.96
N GLU A 163 -29.70 11.64 17.12
CA GLU A 163 -29.52 13.08 17.26
C GLU A 163 -28.17 13.54 16.63
N GLY A 164 -28.22 14.67 15.91
CA GLY A 164 -27.07 15.27 15.25
C GLY A 164 -26.88 14.85 13.79
N PHE A 165 -27.74 13.96 13.28
CA PHE A 165 -27.87 13.72 11.84
C PHE A 165 -29.21 14.31 11.38
N HIS A 166 -29.18 15.04 10.29
CA HIS A 166 -30.36 15.74 9.81
C HIS A 166 -30.54 15.53 8.30
N GLN A 167 -31.55 14.73 7.96
CA GLN A 167 -32.01 14.57 6.58
C GLN A 167 -33.15 15.56 6.33
N PRO A 168 -32.99 16.53 5.41
CA PRO A 168 -34.06 17.44 5.05
C PRO A 168 -35.26 16.68 4.48
N GLU A 169 -36.47 17.14 4.85
CA GLU A 169 -37.71 16.52 4.38
C GLU A 169 -37.82 16.62 2.85
N GLY A 170 -38.22 15.52 2.21
CA GLY A 170 -38.35 15.43 0.75
C GLY A 170 -37.04 15.22 -0.04
N ARG A 171 -35.90 15.14 0.64
CA ARG A 171 -34.62 14.76 -0.02
C ARG A 171 -34.38 13.27 0.10
N GLN A 172 -34.06 12.63 -1.03
CA GLN A 172 -33.55 11.26 -1.08
C GLN A 172 -32.15 11.20 -0.48
N ARG A 173 -31.84 10.14 0.28
CA ARG A 173 -30.47 9.91 0.78
C ARG A 173 -29.51 9.68 -0.36
N GLU A 174 -28.31 10.23 -0.24
CA GLU A 174 -27.26 10.11 -1.25
C GLU A 174 -26.07 9.30 -0.72
N LEU A 175 -25.59 8.37 -1.53
CA LEU A 175 -24.57 7.39 -1.19
C LEU A 175 -23.39 7.51 -2.15
N GLY A 176 -22.18 7.65 -1.60
CA GLY A 176 -20.93 7.36 -2.30
C GLY A 176 -20.55 5.89 -2.14
N PHE A 177 -20.30 5.23 -3.23
CA PHE A 177 -19.94 3.81 -3.24
C PHE A 177 -18.47 3.62 -3.61
N THR A 178 -17.62 3.37 -2.61
CA THR A 178 -16.24 2.93 -2.83
C THR A 178 -16.26 1.45 -3.16
N PHE A 179 -15.79 1.13 -4.36
CA PHE A 179 -15.75 -0.23 -4.87
C PHE A 179 -14.33 -0.56 -5.34
N SER A 180 -13.56 -1.23 -4.48
CA SER A 180 -12.13 -1.47 -4.68
C SER A 180 -11.84 -2.76 -5.47
N PHE A 181 -12.55 -2.96 -6.59
CA PHE A 181 -12.34 -4.01 -7.57
C PHE A 181 -12.20 -3.40 -8.97
N PRO A 182 -11.61 -4.10 -9.93
CA PRO A 182 -11.48 -3.60 -11.30
C PRO A 182 -12.84 -3.34 -11.96
N VAL A 183 -13.12 -2.07 -12.26
CA VAL A 183 -14.37 -1.60 -12.89
C VAL A 183 -14.04 -0.81 -14.14
N HIS A 184 -14.81 -1.02 -15.19
CA HIS A 184 -14.88 -0.12 -16.34
C HIS A 184 -15.94 0.94 -16.06
N GLN A 185 -15.53 2.11 -15.60
CA GLN A 185 -16.42 3.21 -15.23
C GLN A 185 -16.98 3.89 -16.49
N LEU A 186 -18.28 4.18 -16.49
CA LEU A 186 -19.01 4.78 -17.61
C LEU A 186 -19.50 6.19 -17.30
N SER A 187 -19.72 6.49 -16.03
CA SER A 187 -20.06 7.80 -15.48
C SER A 187 -19.65 7.86 -14.01
N ILE A 188 -19.89 8.99 -13.35
CA ILE A 188 -19.66 9.12 -11.91
C ILE A 188 -20.47 8.10 -11.08
N SER A 189 -21.61 7.67 -11.54
CA SER A 189 -22.54 6.77 -10.82
C SER A 189 -22.83 5.48 -11.59
N SER A 190 -21.93 5.03 -12.47
CA SER A 190 -22.11 3.81 -13.27
C SER A 190 -20.78 3.17 -13.59
N GLY A 191 -20.66 1.86 -13.42
CA GLY A 191 -19.46 1.12 -13.75
C GLY A 191 -19.67 -0.39 -13.80
N THR A 192 -19.10 -1.00 -14.83
CA THR A 192 -19.21 -2.43 -15.12
C THR A 192 -18.06 -3.19 -14.48
N LEU A 193 -18.35 -4.22 -13.70
CA LEU A 193 -17.33 -5.08 -13.09
C LEU A 193 -16.55 -5.85 -14.16
N ILE A 194 -15.24 -5.72 -14.18
CA ILE A 194 -14.35 -6.44 -15.10
C ILE A 194 -14.04 -7.85 -14.57
N LYS A 195 -13.62 -7.93 -13.32
CA LYS A 195 -13.29 -9.20 -12.65
C LYS A 195 -13.36 -9.07 -11.14
N TRP A 196 -13.67 -10.15 -10.46
CA TRP A 196 -13.49 -10.26 -9.03
C TRP A 196 -12.03 -10.52 -8.67
N THR A 197 -11.61 -10.04 -7.50
CA THR A 197 -10.29 -10.23 -6.89
C THR A 197 -10.46 -10.49 -5.39
N LYS A 198 -9.38 -10.61 -4.63
CA LYS A 198 -9.39 -10.68 -3.16
C LYS A 198 -10.25 -11.83 -2.59
N GLY A 199 -10.31 -12.96 -3.30
CA GLY A 199 -11.05 -14.15 -2.86
C GLY A 199 -12.53 -14.16 -3.20
N PHE A 200 -13.04 -13.13 -3.89
CA PHE A 200 -14.40 -13.14 -4.43
C PHE A 200 -14.48 -13.90 -5.74
N SER A 201 -15.58 -14.65 -5.91
CA SER A 201 -15.92 -15.35 -7.15
C SER A 201 -17.44 -15.47 -7.23
N ILE A 202 -18.11 -14.38 -7.61
CA ILE A 202 -19.57 -14.24 -7.54
C ILE A 202 -20.14 -14.34 -8.95
N ASN A 203 -21.12 -15.21 -9.10
CA ASN A 203 -21.82 -15.44 -10.36
C ASN A 203 -22.77 -14.28 -10.70
N GLY A 204 -22.84 -13.92 -11.99
CA GLY A 204 -23.81 -12.96 -12.51
C GLY A 204 -23.49 -11.49 -12.27
N THR A 205 -22.24 -11.16 -11.88
CA THR A 205 -21.84 -9.75 -11.64
C THR A 205 -20.82 -9.24 -12.64
N VAL A 206 -19.92 -10.13 -13.13
CA VAL A 206 -18.93 -9.74 -14.15
C VAL A 206 -19.65 -9.36 -15.44
N GLY A 207 -19.36 -8.17 -15.94
CA GLY A 207 -20.04 -7.59 -17.10
C GLY A 207 -21.28 -6.76 -16.75
N GLU A 208 -21.73 -6.75 -15.49
CA GLU A 208 -22.88 -5.98 -15.01
C GLU A 208 -22.46 -4.69 -14.31
N ASP A 209 -23.35 -3.71 -14.27
CA ASP A 209 -23.16 -2.45 -13.55
C ASP A 209 -23.37 -2.64 -12.05
N VAL A 210 -22.32 -2.45 -11.26
CA VAL A 210 -22.34 -2.68 -9.80
C VAL A 210 -23.24 -1.71 -9.06
N VAL A 211 -23.44 -0.50 -9.59
CA VAL A 211 -24.37 0.49 -9.01
C VAL A 211 -25.80 0.05 -9.26
N ALA A 212 -26.11 -0.46 -10.45
CA ALA A 212 -27.45 -0.99 -10.75
C ALA A 212 -27.76 -2.23 -9.89
N GLU A 213 -26.79 -3.12 -9.63
CA GLU A 213 -26.96 -4.25 -8.71
C GLU A 213 -27.31 -3.79 -7.30
N LEU A 214 -26.53 -2.85 -6.75
CA LEU A 214 -26.76 -2.30 -5.41
C LEU A 214 -28.12 -1.57 -5.35
N SER A 215 -28.45 -0.75 -6.34
CA SER A 215 -29.71 0.00 -6.39
C SER A 215 -30.93 -0.91 -6.38
N ARG A 216 -30.93 -1.98 -7.18
CA ARG A 216 -32.02 -3.00 -7.17
C ARG A 216 -32.17 -3.66 -5.80
N SER A 217 -31.06 -3.90 -5.11
CA SER A 217 -31.10 -4.49 -3.77
C SER A 217 -31.62 -3.51 -2.73
N MET A 218 -31.22 -2.22 -2.78
CA MET A 218 -31.76 -1.18 -1.91
C MET A 218 -33.28 -1.01 -2.12
N GLU A 219 -33.76 -1.02 -3.36
CA GLU A 219 -35.21 -0.99 -3.68
C GLU A 219 -35.96 -2.18 -3.08
N ARG A 220 -35.41 -3.40 -3.17
CA ARG A 220 -36.01 -4.60 -2.54
C ARG A 220 -36.12 -4.49 -1.02
N GLN A 221 -35.16 -3.80 -0.39
CA GLN A 221 -35.17 -3.55 1.06
C GLN A 221 -36.05 -2.34 1.44
N GLY A 222 -36.64 -1.62 0.47
CA GLY A 222 -37.43 -0.43 0.70
C GLY A 222 -36.58 0.78 1.17
N LEU A 223 -35.28 0.77 0.89
CA LEU A 223 -34.37 1.85 1.25
C LEU A 223 -34.37 2.93 0.16
N ASP A 224 -34.92 4.10 0.50
CA ASP A 224 -34.90 5.27 -0.38
C ASP A 224 -33.54 5.97 -0.35
N MET A 225 -32.62 5.46 -1.19
CA MET A 225 -31.26 5.94 -1.29
C MET A 225 -30.75 5.81 -2.74
N LYS A 226 -29.97 6.80 -3.17
CA LYS A 226 -29.39 6.86 -4.50
C LYS A 226 -27.86 6.85 -4.44
N VAL A 227 -27.23 6.00 -5.23
CA VAL A 227 -25.77 6.07 -5.47
C VAL A 227 -25.48 7.25 -6.39
N THR A 228 -24.80 8.28 -5.89
CA THR A 228 -24.44 9.47 -6.64
C THR A 228 -22.98 9.49 -7.08
N ALA A 229 -22.14 8.70 -6.42
CA ALA A 229 -20.74 8.53 -6.82
C ALA A 229 -20.28 7.08 -6.64
N LEU A 230 -19.71 6.50 -7.70
CA LEU A 230 -18.96 5.24 -7.69
C LEU A 230 -17.47 5.58 -7.79
N VAL A 231 -16.68 5.19 -6.82
CA VAL A 231 -15.29 5.62 -6.73
C VAL A 231 -14.33 4.48 -6.35
N ASN A 232 -13.09 4.61 -6.78
CA ASN A 232 -11.99 3.84 -6.25
C ASN A 232 -11.53 4.45 -4.91
N ASP A 233 -10.97 3.64 -4.00
CA ASP A 233 -10.47 4.07 -2.69
C ASP A 233 -9.46 5.24 -2.78
N THR A 234 -8.56 5.21 -3.74
CA THR A 234 -7.54 6.25 -3.93
C THR A 234 -8.15 7.57 -4.41
N VAL A 235 -9.19 7.50 -5.24
CA VAL A 235 -9.97 8.68 -5.65
C VAL A 235 -10.72 9.26 -4.45
N GLY A 236 -11.28 8.41 -3.60
CA GLY A 236 -11.87 8.81 -2.31
C GLY A 236 -10.85 9.49 -1.40
N THR A 237 -9.65 8.93 -1.27
CA THR A 237 -8.53 9.54 -0.50
C THR A 237 -8.17 10.93 -1.03
N LEU A 238 -8.14 11.11 -2.36
CA LEU A 238 -7.90 12.43 -2.97
C LEU A 238 -9.01 13.42 -2.60
N ALA A 239 -10.26 13.02 -2.69
CA ALA A 239 -11.40 13.86 -2.34
C ALA A 239 -11.39 14.23 -0.84
N GLY A 240 -11.14 13.27 0.05
CA GLY A 240 -10.98 13.51 1.48
C GLY A 240 -9.86 14.48 1.80
N GLY A 241 -8.71 14.31 1.16
CA GLY A 241 -7.59 15.24 1.26
C GLY A 241 -7.93 16.65 0.78
N ARG A 242 -8.60 16.75 -0.38
CA ARG A 242 -9.01 18.01 -0.98
C ARG A 242 -10.02 18.77 -0.12
N TYR A 243 -10.93 18.08 0.52
CA TYR A 243 -11.89 18.67 1.46
C TYR A 243 -11.21 19.39 2.63
N VAL A 244 -10.08 18.82 3.11
CA VAL A 244 -9.30 19.42 4.21
C VAL A 244 -8.33 20.48 3.72
N ASP A 245 -7.79 20.32 2.50
CA ASP A 245 -6.67 21.11 1.99
C ASP A 245 -6.80 21.26 0.47
N ASN A 246 -7.20 22.45 0.01
CA ASN A 246 -7.46 22.74 -1.40
C ASN A 246 -6.22 22.63 -2.30
N ASP A 247 -5.01 22.56 -1.73
CA ASP A 247 -3.77 22.39 -2.48
C ASP A 247 -3.44 20.92 -2.79
N VAL A 248 -4.29 19.95 -2.36
CA VAL A 248 -4.11 18.54 -2.68
C VAL A 248 -4.31 18.31 -4.17
N VAL A 249 -3.27 17.84 -4.85
CA VAL A 249 -3.27 17.55 -6.29
C VAL A 249 -3.19 16.06 -6.60
N ALA A 250 -2.74 15.25 -5.65
CA ALA A 250 -2.61 13.81 -5.79
C ALA A 250 -2.85 13.11 -4.46
N ALA A 251 -3.26 11.86 -4.54
CA ALA A 251 -3.36 10.95 -3.41
C ALA A 251 -2.65 9.63 -3.72
N VAL A 252 -2.06 9.03 -2.69
CA VAL A 252 -1.35 7.76 -2.78
C VAL A 252 -1.75 6.89 -1.60
N ILE A 253 -2.15 5.67 -1.87
CA ILE A 253 -2.36 4.64 -0.86
C ILE A 253 -1.15 3.72 -0.82
N LEU A 254 -0.54 3.60 0.37
CA LEU A 254 0.50 2.64 0.71
C LEU A 254 0.03 1.78 1.89
N GLY A 255 -0.71 0.76 1.57
CA GLY A 255 -1.30 -0.19 2.50
C GLY A 255 -0.89 -1.63 2.21
N THR A 256 -1.83 -2.55 2.26
CA THR A 256 -1.66 -3.94 1.79
C THR A 256 -1.26 -3.97 0.33
N GLY A 257 -1.98 -3.23 -0.53
CA GLY A 257 -1.61 -2.88 -1.89
C GLY A 257 -1.17 -1.43 -2.01
N THR A 258 -1.07 -0.94 -3.24
CA THR A 258 -0.74 0.47 -3.50
C THR A 258 -1.41 0.97 -4.78
N ASN A 259 -1.92 2.18 -4.72
CA ASN A 259 -2.44 2.89 -5.87
C ASN A 259 -2.22 4.40 -5.72
N ALA A 260 -2.37 5.14 -6.82
CA ALA A 260 -2.29 6.59 -6.85
C ALA A 260 -3.39 7.17 -7.73
N ALA A 261 -3.84 8.37 -7.37
CA ALA A 261 -4.74 9.19 -8.16
C ALA A 261 -4.25 10.64 -8.16
N TYR A 262 -4.54 11.38 -9.21
CA TYR A 262 -4.17 12.78 -9.30
C TYR A 262 -5.17 13.57 -10.15
N VAL A 263 -5.13 14.88 -10.02
CA VAL A 263 -5.98 15.81 -10.79
C VAL A 263 -5.27 16.14 -12.10
N GLU A 264 -5.88 15.78 -13.23
CA GLU A 264 -5.39 16.12 -14.58
C GLU A 264 -6.31 17.16 -15.21
N HIS A 265 -5.76 18.04 -16.04
CA HIS A 265 -6.60 18.89 -16.88
C HIS A 265 -7.35 18.05 -17.92
N ALA A 266 -8.67 18.20 -17.99
CA ALA A 266 -9.52 17.37 -18.85
C ALA A 266 -9.14 17.46 -20.35
N ASN A 267 -8.66 18.62 -20.80
CA ASN A 267 -8.15 18.83 -22.18
C ASN A 267 -6.81 18.12 -22.43
N ALA A 268 -6.08 17.70 -21.39
CA ALA A 268 -4.84 16.96 -21.49
C ALA A 268 -5.05 15.43 -21.48
N ILE A 269 -6.31 14.96 -21.54
CA ILE A 269 -6.69 13.55 -21.55
C ILE A 269 -7.15 13.15 -22.95
N PRO A 270 -6.28 12.62 -23.82
CA PRO A 270 -6.64 12.35 -25.23
C PRO A 270 -7.76 11.33 -25.40
N LYS A 271 -7.95 10.41 -24.44
CA LYS A 271 -9.05 9.43 -24.46
C LYS A 271 -10.38 9.96 -23.92
N TRP A 272 -10.43 11.20 -23.42
CA TRP A 272 -11.66 11.83 -23.00
C TRP A 272 -12.45 12.33 -24.22
N ASN A 273 -13.64 11.78 -24.44
CA ASN A 273 -14.51 12.13 -25.57
C ASN A 273 -15.78 12.87 -25.13
N GLY A 274 -15.91 13.19 -23.84
CA GLY A 274 -17.05 13.93 -23.29
C GLY A 274 -16.90 15.44 -23.46
N LEU A 275 -17.92 16.17 -23.04
CA LEU A 275 -17.83 17.61 -22.87
C LEU A 275 -16.77 17.96 -21.82
N LEU A 276 -16.07 19.06 -22.01
CA LEU A 276 -15.13 19.52 -21.00
C LEU A 276 -15.89 19.88 -19.71
N PRO A 277 -15.44 19.38 -18.55
CA PRO A 277 -16.05 19.72 -17.27
C PRO A 277 -15.99 21.23 -17.00
N LYS A 278 -16.95 21.76 -16.24
CA LYS A 278 -16.93 23.18 -15.84
C LYS A 278 -15.69 23.54 -15.01
N SER A 279 -15.18 22.61 -14.23
CA SER A 279 -13.93 22.74 -13.46
C SER A 279 -12.69 22.85 -14.36
N GLY A 280 -12.73 22.28 -15.56
CA GLY A 280 -11.58 22.07 -16.44
C GLY A 280 -10.72 20.85 -16.03
N ASP A 281 -11.05 20.16 -14.95
CA ASP A 281 -10.25 19.10 -14.34
C ASP A 281 -10.97 17.74 -14.35
N MET A 282 -10.20 16.68 -14.21
CA MET A 282 -10.67 15.30 -14.08
C MET A 282 -9.72 14.52 -13.18
N VAL A 283 -10.25 13.78 -12.23
CA VAL A 283 -9.42 12.87 -11.41
C VAL A 283 -9.12 11.60 -12.20
N ILE A 284 -7.84 11.24 -12.24
CA ILE A 284 -7.34 10.01 -12.87
C ILE A 284 -6.96 9.00 -11.79
N ASN A 285 -7.57 7.83 -11.84
CA ASN A 285 -7.12 6.65 -11.11
C ASN A 285 -6.01 5.97 -11.92
N MET A 286 -4.79 5.99 -11.42
CA MET A 286 -3.61 5.57 -12.19
C MET A 286 -3.51 4.07 -12.39
N GLU A 287 -3.86 3.27 -11.37
CA GLU A 287 -3.52 1.84 -11.30
C GLU A 287 -2.00 1.61 -11.43
N TRP A 288 -1.23 2.42 -10.70
CA TRP A 288 0.22 2.46 -10.81
C TRP A 288 0.95 1.19 -10.32
N GLY A 289 0.26 0.35 -9.54
CA GLY A 289 0.79 -0.95 -9.12
C GLY A 289 1.24 -1.83 -10.30
N ASN A 290 0.60 -1.65 -11.45
CA ASN A 290 0.96 -2.34 -12.69
C ASN A 290 2.18 -1.75 -13.43
N PHE A 291 2.75 -0.64 -12.97
CA PHE A 291 3.91 -0.04 -13.61
C PHE A 291 5.04 -1.06 -13.76
N ARG A 292 5.62 -1.09 -14.94
CA ARG A 292 6.77 -1.93 -15.28
C ARG A 292 7.75 -1.16 -16.15
N SER A 293 9.02 -1.34 -15.88
CA SER A 293 10.12 -0.74 -16.63
C SER A 293 11.37 -1.59 -16.43
N GLU A 294 12.22 -1.65 -17.43
CA GLU A 294 13.54 -2.28 -17.31
C GLU A 294 14.44 -1.55 -16.31
N LYS A 295 14.10 -0.31 -15.94
CA LYS A 295 14.81 0.47 -14.92
C LYS A 295 14.48 0.05 -13.49
N LEU A 296 13.40 -0.73 -13.26
CA LEU A 296 13.11 -1.23 -11.92
C LEU A 296 14.21 -2.18 -11.46
N PRO A 297 14.80 -1.98 -10.26
CA PRO A 297 15.89 -2.79 -9.74
C PRO A 297 15.35 -4.12 -9.20
N ARG A 298 14.86 -4.97 -10.10
CA ARG A 298 14.32 -6.28 -9.74
C ARG A 298 15.44 -7.25 -9.45
N SER A 299 15.34 -7.93 -8.32
CA SER A 299 16.25 -8.97 -7.89
C SER A 299 15.70 -10.38 -8.17
N GLU A 300 16.49 -11.40 -7.89
CA GLU A 300 16.04 -12.79 -7.92
C GLU A 300 14.87 -13.04 -6.96
N PHE A 301 14.83 -12.35 -5.80
CA PHE A 301 13.78 -12.47 -4.81
C PHE A 301 12.45 -11.92 -5.31
N ASP A 302 12.50 -10.78 -6.03
CA ASP A 302 11.30 -10.19 -6.66
C ASP A 302 10.79 -11.09 -7.80
N ASN A 303 11.68 -11.67 -8.59
CA ASN A 303 11.31 -12.55 -9.68
C ASN A 303 10.69 -13.86 -9.17
N ALA A 304 11.24 -14.45 -8.10
CA ALA A 304 10.69 -15.65 -7.49
C ALA A 304 9.33 -15.36 -6.82
N LEU A 305 9.20 -14.22 -6.13
CA LEU A 305 7.92 -13.79 -5.56
C LEU A 305 6.86 -13.62 -6.66
N ASP A 306 7.20 -12.94 -7.74
CA ASP A 306 6.31 -12.72 -8.87
C ASP A 306 5.85 -14.05 -9.51
N PHE A 307 6.80 -14.94 -9.77
CA PHE A 307 6.52 -16.26 -10.38
C PHE A 307 5.57 -17.12 -9.53
N GLU A 308 5.74 -17.10 -8.21
CA GLU A 308 4.94 -17.88 -7.26
C GLU A 308 3.64 -17.18 -6.85
N SER A 309 3.42 -15.93 -7.28
CA SER A 309 2.21 -15.18 -6.94
C SER A 309 0.98 -15.68 -7.70
N LEU A 310 -0.21 -15.29 -7.24
CA LEU A 310 -1.49 -15.58 -7.91
C LEU A 310 -1.64 -14.86 -9.26
N ASN A 311 -0.83 -13.82 -9.51
CA ASN A 311 -0.88 -12.97 -10.69
C ASN A 311 0.53 -12.70 -11.25
N PRO A 312 1.24 -13.73 -11.77
CA PRO A 312 2.57 -13.57 -12.34
C PRO A 312 2.56 -12.53 -13.47
N THR A 313 3.60 -11.69 -13.50
CA THR A 313 3.81 -10.58 -14.46
C THR A 313 2.87 -9.38 -14.31
N GLU A 314 1.91 -9.44 -13.40
CA GLU A 314 1.03 -8.32 -13.05
C GLU A 314 1.50 -7.66 -11.74
N GLN A 315 1.14 -6.40 -11.54
CA GLN A 315 1.39 -5.64 -10.30
C GLN A 315 2.87 -5.63 -9.86
N LEU A 316 3.79 -5.54 -10.83
CA LEU A 316 5.23 -5.64 -10.54
C LEU A 316 5.74 -4.54 -9.61
N TYR A 317 5.26 -3.32 -9.81
CA TYR A 317 5.63 -2.19 -8.96
C TYR A 317 5.03 -2.33 -7.56
N GLU A 318 3.78 -2.72 -7.45
CA GLU A 318 3.13 -3.01 -6.17
C GLU A 318 3.88 -4.06 -5.37
N LYS A 319 4.33 -5.15 -6.02
CA LYS A 319 5.11 -6.22 -5.37
C LYS A 319 6.44 -5.74 -4.80
N MET A 320 6.98 -4.61 -5.28
CA MET A 320 8.24 -4.06 -4.78
C MET A 320 8.06 -3.03 -3.66
N ILE A 321 6.87 -2.42 -3.49
CA ILE A 321 6.68 -1.26 -2.61
C ILE A 321 5.55 -1.39 -1.60
N SER A 322 4.64 -2.36 -1.74
CA SER A 322 3.46 -2.42 -0.88
C SER A 322 3.61 -3.34 0.33
N GLY A 323 2.77 -3.11 1.32
CA GLY A 323 2.84 -3.76 2.62
C GLY A 323 2.60 -5.27 2.60
N MET A 324 1.93 -5.81 1.58
CA MET A 324 1.76 -7.26 1.47
C MET A 324 3.09 -7.98 1.20
N TYR A 325 4.00 -7.34 0.46
CA TYR A 325 5.13 -8.04 -0.15
C TYR A 325 6.49 -7.78 0.50
N LEU A 326 6.70 -6.63 1.17
CA LEU A 326 8.02 -6.30 1.74
C LEU A 326 8.50 -7.35 2.74
N GLY A 327 7.62 -7.82 3.62
CA GLY A 327 7.96 -8.90 4.57
C GLY A 327 8.33 -10.22 3.88
N GLU A 328 7.64 -10.55 2.80
CA GLU A 328 7.93 -11.75 2.01
C GLU A 328 9.30 -11.66 1.30
N ILE A 329 9.68 -10.48 0.82
CA ILE A 329 11.02 -10.26 0.24
C ILE A 329 12.09 -10.45 1.31
N VAL A 330 11.90 -9.90 2.53
CA VAL A 330 12.79 -10.14 3.67
C VAL A 330 12.89 -11.63 3.97
N ARG A 331 11.75 -12.34 4.06
CA ARG A 331 11.74 -13.77 4.31
C ARG A 331 12.61 -14.54 3.30
N ARG A 332 12.49 -14.22 2.01
CA ARG A 332 13.26 -14.89 0.94
C ARG A 332 14.76 -14.65 1.08
N ILE A 333 15.18 -13.45 1.43
CA ILE A 333 16.58 -13.12 1.69
C ILE A 333 17.07 -13.89 2.92
N LEU A 334 16.31 -13.90 4.01
CA LEU A 334 16.65 -14.66 5.21
C LEU A 334 16.71 -16.15 4.96
N LEU A 335 15.86 -16.70 4.11
CA LEU A 335 15.90 -18.11 3.70
C LEU A 335 17.19 -18.43 2.96
N LYS A 336 17.62 -17.58 2.00
CA LYS A 336 18.91 -17.72 1.31
C LYS A 336 20.08 -17.68 2.32
N LEU A 337 20.07 -16.73 3.26
CA LEU A 337 21.09 -16.64 4.30
C LEU A 337 21.09 -17.85 5.23
N ALA A 338 19.92 -18.43 5.54
CA ALA A 338 19.82 -19.64 6.33
C ALA A 338 20.41 -20.86 5.60
N HIS A 339 20.16 -21.00 4.30
CA HIS A 339 20.72 -22.07 3.48
C HIS A 339 22.23 -21.91 3.23
N ASP A 340 22.66 -20.73 2.76
CA ASP A 340 24.02 -20.53 2.26
C ASP A 340 25.03 -20.28 3.39
N ALA A 341 24.59 -19.60 4.46
CA ALA A 341 25.43 -19.15 5.55
C ALA A 341 25.05 -19.69 6.94
N SER A 342 24.05 -20.56 7.04
CA SER A 342 23.54 -21.09 8.32
C SER A 342 23.22 -19.98 9.33
N LEU A 343 22.56 -18.89 8.89
CA LEU A 343 22.27 -17.69 9.69
C LEU A 343 21.61 -18.04 11.03
N PHE A 344 20.69 -19.00 11.03
CA PHE A 344 19.94 -19.45 12.22
C PHE A 344 20.41 -20.81 12.75
N GLY A 345 21.60 -21.27 12.37
CA GLY A 345 22.17 -22.56 12.79
C GLY A 345 22.24 -23.57 11.64
N ASP A 346 22.56 -24.81 11.99
CA ASP A 346 22.80 -25.89 10.99
C ASP A 346 21.51 -26.39 10.32
N VAL A 347 20.34 -26.12 10.94
CA VAL A 347 19.03 -26.55 10.43
C VAL A 347 18.24 -25.29 10.08
N VAL A 348 17.74 -25.24 8.84
CA VAL A 348 16.87 -24.16 8.40
C VAL A 348 15.54 -24.23 9.13
N PRO A 349 15.05 -23.12 9.73
CA PRO A 349 13.76 -23.11 10.39
C PRO A 349 12.63 -23.44 9.43
N THR A 350 11.84 -24.46 9.68
CA THR A 350 10.76 -24.93 8.80
C THR A 350 9.69 -23.88 8.53
N LYS A 351 9.43 -23.00 9.50
CA LYS A 351 8.50 -21.88 9.31
C LYS A 351 9.03 -20.86 8.30
N LEU A 352 10.36 -20.70 8.16
CA LEU A 352 10.95 -19.76 7.21
C LEU A 352 10.70 -20.18 5.75
N GLU A 353 10.39 -21.44 5.51
CA GLU A 353 10.02 -21.96 4.18
C GLU A 353 8.57 -21.63 3.81
N GLN A 354 7.74 -21.25 4.78
CA GLN A 354 6.33 -20.92 4.55
C GLN A 354 6.18 -19.52 3.95
N PRO A 355 5.57 -19.38 2.76
CA PRO A 355 5.34 -18.06 2.16
C PRO A 355 4.54 -17.14 3.08
N PHE A 356 4.89 -15.86 3.09
CA PHE A 356 4.23 -14.80 3.85
C PHE A 356 4.17 -14.99 5.37
N VAL A 357 4.99 -15.91 5.94
CA VAL A 357 5.08 -16.07 7.39
C VAL A 357 5.65 -14.81 8.08
N LEU A 358 6.56 -14.08 7.43
CA LEU A 358 7.07 -12.80 7.89
C LEU A 358 6.36 -11.68 7.12
N ARG A 359 5.72 -10.79 7.86
CA ARG A 359 4.89 -9.73 7.31
C ARG A 359 5.52 -8.35 7.55
N THR A 360 5.13 -7.37 6.77
CA THR A 360 5.65 -5.99 6.88
C THR A 360 5.40 -5.33 8.25
N PRO A 361 4.28 -5.55 8.96
CA PRO A 361 4.15 -5.11 10.35
C PRO A 361 5.21 -5.71 11.29
N ASP A 362 5.69 -6.92 11.02
CA ASP A 362 6.76 -7.53 11.80
C ASP A 362 8.10 -6.83 11.56
N MET A 363 8.40 -6.41 10.31
CA MET A 363 9.56 -5.57 9.99
C MET A 363 9.50 -4.23 10.75
N SER A 364 8.33 -3.57 10.73
CA SER A 364 8.11 -2.32 11.49
C SER A 364 8.36 -2.53 12.98
N ALA A 365 7.83 -3.61 13.56
CA ALA A 365 8.05 -3.94 14.96
C ALA A 365 9.53 -4.24 15.29
N MET A 366 10.26 -4.89 14.38
CA MET A 366 11.71 -5.11 14.52
C MET A 366 12.50 -3.80 14.48
N HIS A 367 12.12 -2.84 13.65
CA HIS A 367 12.75 -1.51 13.60
C HIS A 367 12.45 -0.62 14.81
N HIS A 368 11.41 -0.92 15.58
CA HIS A 368 11.15 -0.23 16.85
C HIS A 368 12.00 -0.77 18.01
N ASP A 369 12.77 -1.86 17.81
CA ASP A 369 13.67 -2.38 18.84
C ASP A 369 14.94 -1.52 18.95
N THR A 370 14.97 -0.65 19.94
CA THR A 370 16.14 0.19 20.28
C THR A 370 17.02 -0.44 21.35
N SER A 371 16.77 -1.67 21.76
CA SER A 371 17.57 -2.36 22.77
C SER A 371 18.95 -2.75 22.21
N HIS A 372 19.98 -2.63 23.04
CA HIS A 372 21.38 -2.85 22.63
C HIS A 372 21.65 -4.28 22.15
N ASP A 373 20.86 -5.24 22.62
CA ASP A 373 20.94 -6.65 22.29
C ASP A 373 19.85 -7.11 21.30
N LEU A 374 19.03 -6.19 20.78
CA LEU A 374 17.90 -6.48 19.88
C LEU A 374 17.01 -7.61 20.42
N LYS A 375 16.70 -7.57 21.71
CA LYS A 375 15.96 -8.65 22.38
C LYS A 375 14.52 -8.80 21.88
N HIS A 376 13.87 -7.68 21.51
CA HIS A 376 12.50 -7.71 20.97
C HIS A 376 12.49 -8.31 19.58
N LEU A 377 13.49 -7.98 18.74
CA LEU A 377 13.69 -8.63 17.46
C LEU A 377 13.94 -10.12 17.62
N GLY A 378 14.80 -10.53 18.58
CA GLY A 378 15.02 -11.94 18.90
C GLY A 378 13.75 -12.67 19.31
N ALA A 379 12.90 -12.05 20.14
CA ALA A 379 11.59 -12.58 20.50
C ALA A 379 10.67 -12.74 19.27
N LYS A 380 10.63 -11.74 18.39
CA LYS A 380 9.88 -11.82 17.14
C LYS A 380 10.34 -12.97 16.24
N LEU A 381 11.65 -13.16 16.08
CA LEU A 381 12.19 -14.28 15.29
C LEU A 381 11.79 -15.64 15.88
N LYS A 382 11.75 -15.75 17.21
CA LYS A 382 11.27 -16.94 17.89
C LYS A 382 9.79 -17.21 17.62
N ASP A 383 8.96 -16.20 17.75
CA ASP A 383 7.50 -16.32 17.61
C ASP A 383 7.10 -16.61 16.16
N ILE A 384 7.69 -15.89 15.20
CA ILE A 384 7.36 -15.96 13.78
C ILE A 384 8.02 -17.18 13.13
N LEU A 385 9.34 -17.31 13.29
CA LEU A 385 10.13 -18.33 12.59
C LEU A 385 10.40 -19.57 13.41
N GLY A 386 10.08 -19.57 14.71
CA GLY A 386 10.35 -20.68 15.61
C GLY A 386 11.84 -20.85 15.94
N VAL A 387 12.66 -19.81 15.83
CA VAL A 387 14.10 -19.83 16.16
C VAL A 387 14.26 -19.49 17.64
N PRO A 388 14.52 -20.47 18.53
CA PRO A 388 14.48 -20.23 19.98
C PRO A 388 15.59 -19.31 20.46
N ASP A 389 16.79 -19.43 19.91
CA ASP A 389 17.96 -18.68 20.28
C ASP A 389 18.69 -18.13 19.04
N THR A 390 18.65 -16.83 18.87
CA THR A 390 19.37 -16.13 17.82
C THR A 390 20.60 -15.44 18.38
N SER A 391 21.75 -15.57 17.68
CA SER A 391 22.94 -14.78 18.02
C SER A 391 22.66 -13.30 17.79
N LEU A 392 23.38 -12.43 18.50
CA LEU A 392 23.30 -10.99 18.26
C LEU A 392 23.64 -10.62 16.82
N GLU A 393 24.61 -11.29 16.22
CA GLU A 393 24.99 -11.15 14.83
C GLU A 393 23.83 -11.46 13.87
N ALA A 394 23.11 -12.57 14.08
CA ALA A 394 21.94 -12.93 13.29
C ALA A 394 20.82 -11.89 13.41
N ARG A 395 20.65 -11.30 14.60
CA ARG A 395 19.66 -10.20 14.82
C ARG A 395 20.05 -8.95 14.02
N TYR A 396 21.33 -8.55 14.07
CA TYR A 396 21.81 -7.41 13.27
C TYR A 396 21.69 -7.64 11.78
N ILE A 397 22.02 -8.84 11.28
CA ILE A 397 21.86 -9.19 9.87
C ILE A 397 20.37 -9.13 9.48
N THR A 398 19.47 -9.66 10.30
CA THR A 398 18.03 -9.60 10.04
C THR A 398 17.53 -8.17 9.99
N LEU A 399 17.93 -7.33 10.94
CA LEU A 399 17.55 -5.91 10.94
C LEU A 399 18.07 -5.19 9.71
N HIS A 400 19.32 -5.45 9.32
CA HIS A 400 19.90 -4.87 8.12
C HIS A 400 19.20 -5.30 6.82
N VAL A 401 18.77 -6.56 6.71
CA VAL A 401 17.94 -7.02 5.59
C VAL A 401 16.59 -6.28 5.57
N CYS A 402 15.96 -6.08 6.75
CA CYS A 402 14.75 -5.26 6.83
C CYS A 402 14.99 -3.82 6.38
N ASP A 403 16.16 -3.24 6.74
CA ASP A 403 16.56 -1.90 6.28
C ASP A 403 16.64 -1.82 4.76
N LEU A 404 17.36 -2.72 4.13
CA LEU A 404 17.57 -2.73 2.68
C LEU A 404 16.25 -2.83 1.90
N VAL A 405 15.35 -3.70 2.36
CA VAL A 405 14.05 -3.89 1.71
C VAL A 405 13.14 -2.68 1.91
N ALA A 406 13.06 -2.16 3.14
CA ALA A 406 12.23 -1.00 3.45
C ALA A 406 12.72 0.26 2.74
N GLU A 407 14.03 0.50 2.72
CA GLU A 407 14.65 1.65 2.04
C GLU A 407 14.39 1.58 0.54
N ARG A 408 14.66 0.44 -0.12
CA ARG A 408 14.37 0.26 -1.54
C ARG A 408 12.91 0.55 -1.86
N GLY A 409 11.98 -0.04 -1.11
CA GLY A 409 10.54 0.15 -1.30
C GLY A 409 10.11 1.60 -1.16
N ALA A 410 10.58 2.28 -0.12
CA ALA A 410 10.27 3.68 0.15
C ALA A 410 10.82 4.63 -0.93
N ARG A 411 12.05 4.38 -1.38
CA ARG A 411 12.72 5.17 -2.43
C ARG A 411 12.06 4.99 -3.79
N LEU A 412 11.62 3.78 -4.11
CA LEU A 412 10.83 3.51 -5.32
C LEU A 412 9.46 4.21 -5.25
N ALA A 413 8.76 4.13 -4.12
CA ALA A 413 7.49 4.84 -3.92
C ALA A 413 7.67 6.37 -4.08
N ALA A 414 8.75 6.94 -3.53
CA ALA A 414 9.11 8.35 -3.73
C ALA A 414 9.33 8.70 -5.21
N ALA A 415 9.98 7.82 -5.98
CA ALA A 415 10.16 8.01 -7.42
C ALA A 415 8.83 8.04 -8.18
N GLY A 416 7.86 7.21 -7.78
CA GLY A 416 6.50 7.25 -8.34
C GLY A 416 5.78 8.56 -8.03
N VAL A 417 5.82 9.03 -6.77
CA VAL A 417 5.26 10.33 -6.37
C VAL A 417 5.93 11.47 -7.13
N TYR A 418 7.26 11.45 -7.24
CA TYR A 418 8.01 12.43 -8.04
C TYR A 418 7.59 12.41 -9.52
N GLY A 419 7.31 11.23 -10.09
CA GLY A 419 6.77 11.09 -11.45
C GLY A 419 5.42 11.80 -11.61
N ILE A 420 4.50 11.66 -10.65
CA ILE A 420 3.22 12.38 -10.65
C ILE A 420 3.46 13.90 -10.60
N LEU A 421 4.27 14.38 -9.69
CA LEU A 421 4.59 15.80 -9.55
C LEU A 421 5.23 16.35 -10.84
N LYS A 422 6.10 15.57 -11.47
CA LYS A 422 6.73 15.92 -12.75
C LYS A 422 5.70 16.01 -13.89
N LYS A 423 4.77 15.06 -13.98
CA LYS A 423 3.66 15.09 -14.94
C LYS A 423 2.81 16.35 -14.78
N LEU A 424 2.60 16.79 -13.54
CA LEU A 424 1.87 18.01 -13.18
C LEU A 424 2.69 19.30 -13.31
N GLY A 425 3.99 19.23 -13.67
CA GLY A 425 4.88 20.38 -13.70
C GLY A 425 5.16 21.02 -12.33
N LYS A 426 5.02 20.21 -11.25
CA LYS A 426 5.24 20.62 -9.86
C LYS A 426 6.63 20.22 -9.33
N ASP A 427 7.47 19.66 -10.21
CA ASP A 427 8.85 19.26 -9.89
C ASP A 427 9.86 20.41 -9.99
N ARG A 428 9.42 21.61 -10.31
CA ARG A 428 10.26 22.82 -10.48
C ARG A 428 9.52 24.07 -10.08
N VAL A 429 10.27 25.08 -9.68
CA VAL A 429 9.73 26.41 -9.45
C VAL A 429 9.57 27.14 -10.81
N PRO A 430 8.43 27.79 -11.07
CA PRO A 430 8.22 28.53 -12.30
C PRO A 430 9.27 29.63 -12.50
N SER A 431 9.88 29.68 -13.70
CA SER A 431 10.97 30.66 -14.04
C SER A 431 10.53 32.12 -14.12
N ASN A 432 9.25 32.40 -14.01
CA ASN A 432 8.63 33.71 -14.22
C ASN A 432 8.42 34.53 -12.93
N GLY A 433 9.09 34.16 -11.83
CA GLY A 433 9.06 34.94 -10.58
C GLY A 433 7.73 34.86 -9.78
N PHE A 434 6.74 34.08 -10.26
CA PHE A 434 5.57 33.78 -9.45
C PHE A 434 5.97 32.82 -8.32
N GLN A 435 5.49 33.09 -7.10
CA GLN A 435 5.67 32.17 -5.98
C GLN A 435 5.13 30.78 -6.39
N SER A 436 5.92 29.74 -6.13
CA SER A 436 5.46 28.37 -6.29
C SER A 436 4.22 28.16 -5.40
N HIS A 437 3.10 27.85 -6.03
CA HIS A 437 1.92 27.51 -5.26
C HIS A 437 2.20 26.22 -4.48
N ARG A 438 1.82 26.23 -3.21
CA ARG A 438 1.88 25.05 -2.34
C ARG A 438 1.20 23.88 -3.04
N THR A 439 1.81 22.74 -2.97
CA THR A 439 1.32 21.48 -3.59
C THR A 439 1.28 20.40 -2.53
N VAL A 440 0.16 19.73 -2.38
CA VAL A 440 -0.01 18.70 -1.36
C VAL A 440 -0.26 17.35 -2.00
N VAL A 441 0.44 16.33 -1.51
CA VAL A 441 0.21 14.92 -1.81
C VAL A 441 -0.40 14.28 -0.58
N ALA A 442 -1.63 13.81 -0.69
CA ALA A 442 -2.32 13.09 0.37
C ALA A 442 -1.86 11.63 0.40
N MET A 443 -1.46 11.14 1.56
CA MET A 443 -1.03 9.76 1.77
C MET A 443 -2.01 9.04 2.66
N ASP A 444 -2.28 7.77 2.36
CA ASP A 444 -3.12 6.90 3.17
C ASP A 444 -2.52 5.47 3.20
N GLY A 445 -3.03 4.65 4.09
CA GLY A 445 -2.66 3.24 4.22
C GLY A 445 -1.63 2.96 5.32
N GLY A 446 -1.80 1.79 5.95
CA GLY A 446 -1.08 1.44 7.16
C GLY A 446 0.44 1.29 6.99
N LEU A 447 0.94 1.08 5.77
CA LEU A 447 2.39 1.06 5.52
C LEU A 447 2.98 2.46 5.71
N TYR A 448 2.35 3.50 5.18
CA TYR A 448 2.80 4.87 5.37
C TYR A 448 2.57 5.36 6.80
N GLU A 449 1.39 5.13 7.35
CA GLU A 449 0.97 5.62 8.67
C GLU A 449 1.79 5.02 9.82
N HIS A 450 1.96 3.70 9.81
CA HIS A 450 2.48 2.96 10.97
C HIS A 450 3.96 2.56 10.85
N TYR A 451 4.55 2.59 9.65
CA TYR A 451 5.96 2.24 9.45
C TYR A 451 6.81 3.49 9.25
N LYS A 452 7.15 4.17 10.36
CA LYS A 452 7.83 5.47 10.36
C LYS A 452 9.16 5.49 9.59
N LYS A 453 9.93 4.41 9.64
CA LYS A 453 11.18 4.33 8.87
C LYS A 453 10.91 4.39 7.37
N PHE A 454 9.87 3.72 6.91
CA PHE A 454 9.45 3.74 5.50
C PHE A 454 8.96 5.14 5.09
N SER A 455 8.03 5.74 5.85
CA SER A 455 7.49 7.06 5.52
C SER A 455 8.56 8.15 5.54
N SER A 456 9.44 8.17 6.56
CA SER A 456 10.53 9.15 6.62
C SER A 456 11.54 8.99 5.47
N CYS A 457 11.86 7.75 5.07
CA CYS A 457 12.73 7.49 3.93
C CYS A 457 12.09 7.97 2.61
N LEU A 458 10.77 7.72 2.42
CA LEU A 458 10.01 8.20 1.27
C LEU A 458 10.06 9.73 1.19
N GLU A 459 9.74 10.42 2.27
CA GLU A 459 9.69 11.89 2.33
C GLU A 459 11.08 12.52 2.07
N THR A 460 12.13 12.00 2.72
CA THR A 460 13.51 12.46 2.49
C THR A 460 13.93 12.23 1.03
N THR A 461 13.64 11.07 0.48
CA THR A 461 13.97 10.74 -0.93
C THR A 461 13.21 11.63 -1.90
N LEU A 462 11.94 11.92 -1.63
CA LEU A 462 11.15 12.82 -2.46
C LEU A 462 11.73 14.25 -2.44
N ALA A 463 12.14 14.74 -1.26
CA ALA A 463 12.80 16.03 -1.13
C ALA A 463 14.13 16.08 -1.92
N ASP A 464 14.95 15.02 -1.86
CA ASP A 464 16.19 14.90 -2.63
C ASP A 464 15.95 14.91 -4.15
N LEU A 465 14.86 14.27 -4.61
CA LEU A 465 14.47 14.24 -6.01
C LEU A 465 14.00 15.60 -6.52
N LEU A 466 13.24 16.32 -5.70
CA LEU A 466 12.73 17.65 -6.00
C LEU A 466 13.83 18.73 -5.97
N GLY A 467 14.81 18.57 -5.08
CA GLY A 467 15.79 19.64 -4.77
C GLY A 467 15.19 20.69 -3.85
N GLU A 468 16.04 21.52 -3.24
CA GLU A 468 15.68 22.44 -2.16
C GLU A 468 14.51 23.39 -2.52
N GLU A 469 14.55 23.98 -3.70
CA GLU A 469 13.56 24.97 -4.12
C GLU A 469 12.16 24.35 -4.28
N ALA A 470 12.02 23.27 -5.06
CA ALA A 470 10.73 22.65 -5.29
C ALA A 470 10.22 21.92 -4.03
N ALA A 471 11.11 21.29 -3.26
CA ALA A 471 10.75 20.61 -2.02
C ALA A 471 10.10 21.55 -1.00
N SER A 472 10.50 22.84 -0.96
CA SER A 472 9.90 23.82 -0.05
C SER A 472 8.41 24.09 -0.31
N SER A 473 7.92 23.81 -1.51
CA SER A 473 6.52 24.02 -1.93
C SER A 473 5.68 22.74 -1.92
N VAL A 474 6.31 21.57 -1.79
CA VAL A 474 5.62 20.28 -1.78
C VAL A 474 5.46 19.75 -0.36
N VAL A 475 4.25 19.42 0.01
CA VAL A 475 3.91 18.87 1.34
C VAL A 475 3.31 17.48 1.16
N VAL A 476 3.85 16.51 1.87
CA VAL A 476 3.27 15.18 2.01
C VAL A 476 2.45 15.14 3.30
N LYS A 477 1.18 14.74 3.24
CA LYS A 477 0.26 14.82 4.36
C LYS A 477 -0.56 13.56 4.50
N LEU A 478 -0.64 13.01 5.70
CA LEU A 478 -1.52 11.88 5.99
C LEU A 478 -2.99 12.31 5.86
N ALA A 479 -3.75 11.57 5.07
CA ALA A 479 -5.20 11.71 4.95
C ALA A 479 -5.87 10.70 5.90
N ASN A 480 -6.34 11.17 7.04
CA ASN A 480 -7.01 10.30 8.00
C ASN A 480 -8.36 9.83 7.44
N ASP A 481 -8.52 8.51 7.27
CA ASP A 481 -9.74 7.83 6.76
C ASP A 481 -10.27 8.43 5.44
N GLY A 482 -9.32 8.88 4.58
CA GLY A 482 -9.65 9.57 3.34
C GLY A 482 -10.53 8.75 2.40
N SER A 483 -10.31 7.44 2.30
CA SER A 483 -11.08 6.56 1.42
C SER A 483 -12.56 6.44 1.86
N GLY A 484 -12.81 6.34 3.17
CA GLY A 484 -14.16 6.18 3.71
C GLY A 484 -14.99 7.46 3.60
N ILE A 485 -14.50 8.58 4.14
CA ILE A 485 -15.19 9.86 4.07
C ILE A 485 -15.22 10.39 2.64
N GLY A 486 -14.19 10.14 1.86
CA GLY A 486 -14.05 10.66 0.51
C GLY A 486 -15.21 10.30 -0.41
N ALA A 487 -15.76 9.09 -0.29
CA ALA A 487 -16.92 8.69 -1.08
C ALA A 487 -18.17 9.50 -0.69
N ALA A 488 -18.40 9.74 0.60
CA ALA A 488 -19.51 10.61 1.06
C ALA A 488 -19.34 12.05 0.59
N LEU A 489 -18.10 12.57 0.60
CA LEU A 489 -17.78 13.90 0.09
C LEU A 489 -17.97 14.02 -1.42
N LEU A 490 -17.66 12.96 -2.17
CA LEU A 490 -17.93 12.91 -3.61
C LEU A 490 -19.43 12.78 -3.88
N ALA A 491 -20.17 12.07 -3.05
CA ALA A 491 -21.62 12.10 -3.12
C ALA A 491 -22.17 13.53 -2.90
N ALA A 492 -21.57 14.27 -1.96
CA ALA A 492 -21.97 15.66 -1.68
C ALA A 492 -21.62 16.60 -2.84
N SER A 493 -20.41 16.53 -3.39
CA SER A 493 -19.98 17.41 -4.51
C SER A 493 -20.71 17.10 -5.83
N HIS A 494 -21.30 15.90 -5.98
CA HIS A 494 -22.10 15.49 -7.12
C HIS A 494 -23.61 15.34 -6.75
N SER A 495 -24.02 15.94 -5.64
CA SER A 495 -25.40 15.90 -5.18
C SER A 495 -26.34 16.55 -6.21
N GLN A 496 -27.47 15.89 -6.46
CA GLN A 496 -28.53 16.45 -7.28
C GLN A 496 -29.17 17.73 -6.67
N TYR A 497 -28.86 18.02 -5.42
CA TYR A 497 -29.36 19.17 -4.67
C TYR A 497 -28.34 20.30 -4.52
N ALA A 498 -27.11 20.12 -5.03
CA ALA A 498 -26.02 21.09 -4.89
C ALA A 498 -26.29 22.43 -5.63
N GLU A 499 -27.15 22.43 -6.67
CA GLU A 499 -27.50 23.64 -7.42
C GLU A 499 -28.72 24.40 -6.82
N ALA A 500 -29.32 23.88 -5.75
CA ALA A 500 -30.55 24.45 -5.14
C ALA A 500 -30.25 25.29 -3.88
N GLU A 501 -29.02 25.37 -3.43
CA GLU A 501 -28.52 26.16 -2.32
C GLU A 501 -27.60 27.29 -2.81
#